data_644930c0ce6d84d91afddb7ef7239a44
#
_entry.id   644930c0ce6d84d91afddb7ef7239a44
#
_cell.length_a   1.000
_cell.length_b   1.000
_cell.length_c   1.000
_cell.angle_alpha   90.00
_cell.angle_beta   90.00
_cell.angle_gamma   90.00
#
_symmetry.space_group_name_H-M   'P 1'
#
loop_
_entity.id
_entity.type
_entity.pdbx_description
1 polymer ?
#
loop_
_entity_poly.entity_id
_entity_poly.type
_entity_poly.pdbx_seq_one_letter_code
_entity_poly.pdbx_strand_id
1 'polypeptide(L)'
;METRRFSSRVIAAIDEARILGIRAGARSGHRFTGVWPVVIGGRVFARSWTLKPGGWYRTFLDDPLGTVQVGDRQIRVRARPVRSERIRDAVEEAYAEKYPTPGSAKYVRGFRTKRRREATIEFLPR
;
A
#
# COMPACT_ATOMS: atom_id res chain seq x y z
N MET A 1 -15.28 -4.09 -18.19
CA MET A 1 -15.57 -4.34 -16.77
C MET A 1 -14.98 -3.19 -15.95
N GLU A 2 -15.81 -2.53 -15.19
CA GLU A 2 -15.34 -1.41 -14.40
C GLU A 2 -14.54 -1.88 -13.19
N THR A 3 -13.38 -1.28 -13.00
CA THR A 3 -12.60 -1.49 -11.78
C THR A 3 -13.28 -0.70 -10.66
N ARG A 4 -13.58 -1.36 -9.55
CA ARG A 4 -14.11 -0.68 -8.38
C ARG A 4 -13.08 0.32 -7.84
N ARG A 5 -13.57 1.43 -7.34
CA ARG A 5 -12.74 2.47 -6.72
C ARG A 5 -13.19 2.71 -5.30
N PHE A 6 -12.27 3.13 -4.46
CA PHE A 6 -12.62 3.60 -3.12
C PHE A 6 -13.47 4.84 -3.22
N SER A 7 -14.40 5.01 -2.27
CA SER A 7 -15.17 6.25 -2.18
C SER A 7 -14.25 7.44 -1.89
N SER A 8 -14.73 8.65 -2.20
CA SER A 8 -13.97 9.87 -1.91
C SER A 8 -13.61 10.02 -0.44
N ARG A 9 -14.51 9.60 0.45
CA ARG A 9 -14.27 9.63 1.90
C ARG A 9 -13.15 8.72 2.32
N VAL A 10 -13.12 7.51 1.78
CA VAL A 10 -12.08 6.54 2.09
C VAL A 10 -10.74 7.02 1.53
N ILE A 11 -10.72 7.53 0.31
CA ILE A 11 -9.50 8.08 -0.28
C ILE A 11 -8.95 9.22 0.58
N ALA A 12 -9.80 10.16 1.00
CA ALA A 12 -9.37 11.28 1.85
C ALA A 12 -8.81 10.76 3.18
N ALA A 13 -9.48 9.77 3.79
CA ALA A 13 -9.02 9.20 5.05
C ALA A 13 -7.66 8.53 4.92
N ILE A 14 -7.43 7.78 3.84
CA ILE A 14 -6.14 7.13 3.59
C ILE A 14 -5.05 8.16 3.30
N ASP A 15 -5.37 9.18 2.51
CA ASP A 15 -4.42 10.23 2.15
C ASP A 15 -3.96 11.02 3.37
N GLU A 16 -4.85 11.27 4.32
CA GLU A 16 -4.54 11.95 5.57
C GLU A 16 -3.84 11.04 6.59
N ALA A 17 -4.07 9.73 6.51
CA ALA A 17 -3.53 8.79 7.46
C ALA A 17 -2.03 8.56 7.22
N ARG A 18 -1.24 8.62 8.29
CA ARG A 18 0.17 8.26 8.22
C ARG A 18 0.34 6.74 8.02
N ILE A 19 -0.57 5.95 8.58
CA ILE A 19 -0.49 4.49 8.61
C ILE A 19 -1.80 3.92 8.07
N LEU A 20 -1.68 2.94 7.19
CA LEU A 20 -2.78 2.10 6.74
C LEU A 20 -2.57 0.71 7.31
N GLY A 21 -3.57 0.15 7.98
CA GLY A 21 -3.51 -1.24 8.42
C GLY A 21 -3.81 -2.17 7.25
N ILE A 22 -3.04 -3.22 7.10
CA ILE A 22 -3.30 -4.25 6.09
C ILE A 22 -3.25 -5.63 6.71
N ARG A 23 -4.14 -6.49 6.23
CA ARG A 23 -4.14 -7.91 6.54
C ARG A 23 -4.23 -8.66 5.23
N ALA A 24 -3.11 -9.29 4.84
CA ALA A 24 -3.00 -10.00 3.59
C ALA A 24 -3.59 -11.41 3.71
N GLY A 25 -4.28 -11.85 2.65
CA GLY A 25 -4.89 -13.16 2.59
C GLY A 25 -6.37 -13.15 2.98
N ALA A 26 -7.20 -13.86 2.21
CA ALA A 26 -8.65 -13.88 2.43
C ALA A 26 -9.07 -14.57 3.73
N ARG A 27 -8.25 -15.52 4.19
CA ARG A 27 -8.56 -16.34 5.38
C ARG A 27 -7.53 -16.14 6.49
N SER A 28 -6.79 -15.06 6.43
CA SER A 28 -5.77 -14.78 7.42
C SER A 28 -6.40 -14.45 8.77
N GLY A 29 -5.96 -15.11 9.82
CA GLY A 29 -6.26 -14.73 11.20
C GLY A 29 -5.23 -13.77 11.76
N HIS A 30 -4.34 -13.26 10.93
CA HIS A 30 -3.26 -12.37 11.36
C HIS A 30 -3.80 -11.00 11.78
N ARG A 31 -3.00 -10.33 12.60
CA ARG A 31 -3.26 -8.94 12.96
C ARG A 31 -2.99 -8.02 11.78
N PHE A 32 -3.58 -6.83 11.82
CA PHE A 32 -3.24 -5.81 10.85
C PHE A 32 -1.79 -5.37 11.02
N THR A 33 -1.09 -5.22 9.90
CA THR A 33 0.26 -4.66 9.84
C THR A 33 0.15 -3.22 9.36
N GLY A 34 0.81 -2.30 10.05
CA GLY A 34 0.83 -0.89 9.65
C GLY A 34 1.82 -0.66 8.51
N VAL A 35 1.35 -0.02 7.44
CA VAL A 35 2.18 0.38 6.31
C VAL A 35 1.96 1.85 6.01
N TRP A 36 2.89 2.45 5.26
CA TRP A 36 2.76 3.83 4.81
C TRP A 36 2.06 3.86 3.45
N PRO A 37 0.81 4.35 3.39
CA PRO A 37 0.12 4.46 2.12
C PRO A 37 0.42 5.77 1.43
N VAL A 38 0.31 5.77 0.10
CA VAL A 38 0.24 6.99 -0.70
C VAL A 38 -0.96 6.93 -1.63
N VAL A 39 -1.53 8.08 -1.92
CA VAL A 39 -2.66 8.21 -2.83
C VAL A 39 -2.24 9.03 -4.05
N ILE A 40 -2.49 8.49 -5.23
CA ILE A 40 -2.16 9.15 -6.50
C ILE A 40 -3.37 9.03 -7.41
N GLY A 41 -3.98 10.16 -7.76
CA GLY A 41 -5.14 10.15 -8.66
C GLY A 41 -6.30 9.30 -8.18
N GLY A 42 -6.56 9.29 -6.88
CA GLY A 42 -7.63 8.47 -6.29
C GLY A 42 -7.30 6.98 -6.18
N ARG A 43 -6.06 6.60 -6.41
CA ARG A 43 -5.58 5.22 -6.33
C ARG A 43 -4.65 5.08 -5.12
N VAL A 44 -4.73 3.94 -4.45
CA VAL A 44 -4.01 3.69 -3.20
C VAL A 44 -2.86 2.72 -3.45
N PHE A 45 -1.67 3.12 -3.04
CA PHE A 45 -0.46 2.31 -3.19
C PHE A 45 0.29 2.19 -1.87
N ALA A 46 1.03 1.11 -1.73
CA ALA A 46 2.04 0.98 -0.68
C ALA A 46 3.20 0.13 -1.21
N ARG A 47 4.38 0.43 -0.70
CA ARG A 47 5.59 -0.31 -1.04
C ARG A 47 6.05 -1.05 0.20
N SER A 48 6.39 -2.32 0.06
CA SER A 48 6.81 -3.13 1.20
C SER A 48 8.25 -2.83 1.57
N TRP A 49 8.47 -2.58 2.85
CA TRP A 49 9.82 -2.53 3.40
C TRP A 49 10.40 -3.94 3.54
N THR A 50 9.62 -4.87 4.08
CA THR A 50 10.05 -6.26 4.21
C THR A 50 9.79 -7.05 2.94
N LEU A 51 10.76 -7.86 2.55
CA LEU A 51 10.67 -8.74 1.38
C LEU A 51 10.74 -10.21 1.80
N LYS A 52 10.66 -10.49 3.10
CA LYS A 52 10.78 -11.83 3.66
C LYS A 52 9.55 -12.68 3.33
N PRO A 53 9.72 -14.01 3.19
CA PRO A 53 8.59 -14.94 3.17
C PRO A 53 7.75 -14.75 4.43
N GLY A 54 6.42 -14.77 4.30
CA GLY A 54 5.51 -14.52 5.41
C GLY A 54 5.22 -13.05 5.67
N GLY A 55 5.93 -12.11 5.05
CA GLY A 55 5.59 -10.69 5.07
C GLY A 55 4.36 -10.41 4.20
N TRP A 56 3.73 -9.25 4.41
CA TRP A 56 2.46 -8.94 3.74
C TRP A 56 2.56 -8.91 2.21
N TYR A 57 3.68 -8.44 1.67
CA TYR A 57 3.88 -8.38 0.23
C TYR A 57 3.90 -9.78 -0.40
N ARG A 58 4.71 -10.68 0.17
CA ARG A 58 4.82 -12.06 -0.33
C ARG A 58 3.50 -12.81 -0.16
N THR A 59 2.79 -12.57 0.94
CA THR A 59 1.48 -13.17 1.17
C THR A 59 0.48 -12.73 0.09
N PHE A 60 0.47 -11.44 -0.28
CA PHE A 60 -0.40 -10.97 -1.36
C PHE A 60 -0.05 -11.54 -2.72
N LEU A 61 1.22 -11.88 -2.97
CA LEU A 61 1.58 -12.53 -4.23
C LEU A 61 0.95 -13.92 -4.35
N ASP A 62 0.80 -14.62 -3.23
CA ASP A 62 0.18 -15.95 -3.20
C ASP A 62 -1.34 -15.88 -3.12
N ASP A 63 -1.87 -14.91 -2.38
CA ASP A 63 -3.30 -14.69 -2.21
C ASP A 63 -3.58 -13.18 -2.28
N PRO A 64 -4.07 -12.68 -3.41
CA PRO A 64 -4.24 -11.24 -3.62
C PRO A 64 -5.39 -10.62 -2.84
N LEU A 65 -6.21 -11.41 -2.17
CA LEU A 65 -7.34 -10.90 -1.40
C LEU A 65 -6.92 -10.56 0.02
N GLY A 66 -7.47 -9.50 0.56
CA GLY A 66 -7.16 -9.08 1.92
C GLY A 66 -8.07 -7.96 2.39
N THR A 67 -7.66 -7.29 3.45
CA THR A 67 -8.44 -6.23 4.09
C THR A 67 -7.51 -5.08 4.44
N VAL A 68 -7.96 -3.85 4.24
CA VAL A 68 -7.27 -2.65 4.75
C VAL A 68 -8.11 -2.02 5.84
N GLN A 69 -7.44 -1.35 6.78
CA GLN A 69 -8.09 -0.64 7.87
C GLN A 69 -7.57 0.79 7.94
N VAL A 70 -8.50 1.74 7.93
CA VAL A 70 -8.21 3.15 8.12
C VAL A 70 -9.26 3.72 9.08
N GLY A 71 -8.79 4.30 10.21
CA GLY A 71 -9.71 4.67 11.28
C GLY A 71 -10.46 3.43 11.77
N ASP A 72 -11.79 3.55 11.83
CA ASP A 72 -12.68 2.45 12.26
C ASP A 72 -13.13 1.56 11.10
N ARG A 73 -12.72 1.89 9.89
CA ARG A 73 -13.22 1.22 8.69
C ARG A 73 -12.32 0.07 8.28
N GLN A 74 -12.93 -1.07 7.99
CA GLN A 74 -12.27 -2.22 7.39
C GLN A 74 -12.87 -2.42 6.01
N ILE A 75 -12.03 -2.50 4.99
CA ILE A 75 -12.47 -2.57 3.61
C ILE A 75 -11.77 -3.76 2.94
N ARG A 76 -12.55 -4.63 2.35
CA ARG A 76 -12.00 -5.75 1.58
C ARG A 76 -11.35 -5.23 0.32
N VAL A 77 -10.17 -5.74 0.01
CA VAL A 77 -9.38 -5.29 -1.13
C VAL A 77 -8.81 -6.47 -1.91
N ARG A 78 -8.43 -6.15 -3.14
CA ARG A 78 -7.55 -6.97 -3.96
C ARG A 78 -6.23 -6.21 -4.12
N ALA A 79 -5.13 -6.88 -3.86
CA ALA A 79 -3.80 -6.34 -4.07
C ALA A 79 -3.33 -6.66 -5.50
N ARG A 80 -2.81 -5.64 -6.18
CA ARG A 80 -2.31 -5.79 -7.54
C ARG A 80 -0.87 -5.28 -7.61
N PRO A 81 0.10 -6.13 -7.97
CA PRO A 81 1.47 -5.66 -8.14
C PRO A 81 1.57 -4.60 -9.23
N VAL A 82 2.31 -3.56 -8.95
CA VAL A 82 2.56 -2.46 -9.91
C VAL A 82 3.78 -2.83 -10.75
N ARG A 83 3.62 -2.89 -12.06
CA ARG A 83 4.70 -3.20 -13.01
C ARG A 83 5.11 -2.01 -13.85
N SER A 84 4.30 -0.95 -13.88
CA SER A 84 4.60 0.26 -14.62
C SER A 84 5.72 1.05 -13.96
N GLU A 85 6.79 1.30 -14.69
CA GLU A 85 7.90 2.15 -14.21
C GLU A 85 7.43 3.57 -13.93
N ARG A 86 6.54 4.09 -14.76
CA ARG A 86 5.96 5.41 -14.59
C ARG A 86 5.20 5.53 -13.27
N ILE A 87 4.40 4.52 -12.92
CA ILE A 87 3.66 4.51 -11.66
C ILE A 87 4.62 4.33 -10.48
N ARG A 88 5.63 3.48 -10.62
CA ARG A 88 6.66 3.30 -9.60
C ARG A 88 7.37 4.61 -9.30
N ASP A 89 7.70 5.40 -10.34
CA ASP A 89 8.30 6.73 -10.17
C ASP A 89 7.36 7.68 -9.42
N ALA A 90 6.08 7.69 -9.78
CA ALA A 90 5.09 8.53 -9.11
C ALA A 90 4.92 8.15 -7.64
N VAL A 91 4.99 6.86 -7.31
CA VAL A 91 4.94 6.38 -5.92
C VAL A 91 6.14 6.90 -5.13
N GLU A 92 7.34 6.89 -5.71
CA GLU A 92 8.53 7.43 -5.04
C GLU A 92 8.38 8.91 -4.71
N GLU A 93 7.88 9.70 -5.67
CA GLU A 93 7.63 11.12 -5.45
C GLU A 93 6.57 11.34 -4.38
N ALA A 94 5.50 10.56 -4.41
CA ALA A 94 4.43 10.64 -3.41
C ALA A 94 4.93 10.33 -2.00
N TYR A 95 5.82 9.35 -1.84
CA TYR A 95 6.43 9.06 -0.55
C TYR A 95 7.28 10.23 -0.05
N ALA A 96 8.07 10.85 -0.92
CA ALA A 96 8.89 12.00 -0.55
C ALA A 96 8.03 13.20 -0.10
N GLU A 97 6.90 13.42 -0.76
CA GLU A 97 5.98 14.50 -0.41
C GLU A 97 5.25 14.25 0.91
N LYS A 98 4.75 13.03 1.08
CA LYS A 98 3.90 12.71 2.25
C LYS A 98 4.70 12.51 3.52
N TYR A 99 5.94 12.03 3.42
CA TYR A 99 6.77 11.69 4.58
C TYR A 99 8.09 12.48 4.56
N PRO A 100 8.03 13.83 4.70
CA PRO A 100 9.20 14.68 4.54
C PRO A 100 10.03 14.85 5.79
N THR A 101 9.63 14.26 6.92
CA THR A 101 10.34 14.45 8.20
C THR A 101 11.74 13.82 8.16
N PRO A 102 12.71 14.36 8.92
CA PRO A 102 14.03 13.74 9.01
C PRO A 102 14.00 12.28 9.46
N GLY A 103 13.10 11.94 10.39
CA GLY A 103 12.96 10.56 10.86
C GLY A 103 12.44 9.60 9.80
N SER A 104 11.72 10.09 8.81
CA SER A 104 11.20 9.29 7.70
C SER A 104 12.17 9.17 6.53
N ALA A 105 13.16 10.07 6.42
CA ALA A 105 14.02 10.21 5.25
C ALA A 105 14.75 8.91 4.89
N LYS A 106 15.25 8.18 5.86
CA LYS A 106 15.99 6.93 5.60
C LYS A 106 15.08 5.86 4.99
N TYR A 107 13.81 5.81 5.40
CA TYR A 107 12.84 4.87 4.85
C TYR A 107 12.43 5.27 3.44
N VAL A 108 12.19 6.55 3.21
CA VAL A 108 11.88 7.06 1.87
C VAL A 108 13.01 6.73 0.90
N ARG A 109 14.27 6.93 1.30
CA ARG A 109 15.43 6.54 0.48
C ARG A 109 15.50 5.04 0.27
N GLY A 110 15.28 4.27 1.33
CA GLY A 110 15.33 2.81 1.26
C GLY A 110 14.26 2.21 0.36
N PHE A 111 13.11 2.87 0.21
CA PHE A 111 12.07 2.45 -0.73
C PHE A 111 12.49 2.59 -2.19
N ARG A 112 13.56 3.30 -2.48
CA ARG A 112 14.07 3.47 -3.86
C ARG A 112 14.99 2.35 -4.32
N THR A 113 15.35 1.41 -3.43
CA THR A 113 16.13 0.24 -3.85
C THR A 113 15.34 -0.57 -4.86
N LYS A 114 16.05 -1.24 -5.77
CA LYS A 114 15.41 -1.99 -6.86
C LYS A 114 14.36 -2.98 -6.35
N ARG A 115 14.71 -3.78 -5.36
CA ARG A 115 13.81 -4.80 -4.82
C ARG A 115 12.55 -4.22 -4.18
N ARG A 116 12.70 -3.14 -3.40
CA ARG A 116 11.54 -2.51 -2.76
C ARG A 116 10.70 -1.75 -3.77
N ARG A 117 11.32 -1.15 -4.76
CA ARG A 117 10.62 -0.51 -5.87
C ARG A 117 9.73 -1.52 -6.60
N GLU A 118 10.21 -2.72 -6.82
CA GLU A 118 9.44 -3.81 -7.44
C GLU A 118 8.33 -4.33 -6.52
N ALA A 119 8.43 -4.10 -5.21
CA ALA A 119 7.44 -4.51 -4.22
C ALA A 119 6.37 -3.44 -3.99
N THR A 120 5.95 -2.75 -5.04
CA THR A 120 4.88 -1.77 -5.01
C THR A 120 3.55 -2.45 -5.32
N ILE A 121 2.56 -2.22 -4.46
CA ILE A 121 1.22 -2.81 -4.58
C ILE A 121 0.20 -1.70 -4.70
N GLU A 122 -0.77 -1.88 -5.57
CA GLU A 122 -1.99 -1.08 -5.61
C GLU A 122 -3.11 -1.87 -4.92
N PHE A 123 -3.87 -1.20 -4.05
CA PHE A 123 -5.04 -1.78 -3.41
C PHE A 123 -6.30 -1.31 -4.12
N LEU A 124 -7.16 -2.26 -4.47
CA LEU A 124 -8.45 -2.00 -5.12
C LEU A 124 -9.56 -2.56 -4.23
N PRO A 125 -10.64 -1.81 -3.97
CA PRO A 125 -11.75 -2.34 -3.17
C PRO A 125 -12.46 -3.45 -3.93
N ARG A 126 -13.05 -4.38 -3.18
CA ARG A 126 -13.81 -5.47 -3.76
C ARG A 126 -15.13 -5.74 -3.04
#